data_ac10e14f084feacadbf4cba2de270300
#
_entry.id   ac10e14f084feacadbf4cba2de270300
#
_cell.length_a   1.000
_cell.length_b   1.000
_cell.length_c   1.000
_cell.angle_alpha   90.00
_cell.angle_beta   90.00
_cell.angle_gamma   90.00
#
_symmetry.space_group_name_H-M   'P 1'
#
loop_
_entity.id
_entity.type
_entity.pdbx_description
1 polymer ?
#
loop_
_entity_poly.entity_id
_entity_poly.type
_entity_poly.pdbx_seq_one_letter_code
_entity_poly.pdbx_strand_id
1 'polypeptide(L)'
;ALVPVGRWKGFGGETNFNGNGFESYTWAAGISGMTRNSGVFSTSHISTVHPVMAAKQGMTIDHISGGRFTLNVVCGWFGPEFEMFGAPLLEHDRRYDYAGEWLTVIKRLWTEEEEFDFDGEFFQLKNLICRPHPIQRPHPVVRSAGASDRGKRFAAEHADVAFTGHYGMRGDELKAMVADYRKMAFDEYGRDIKIWTNAYIYQGETEKDAQALWDHCVIENGDQTAVNNLTQTLGIEGRETPARQLSQLKNHFIAGWGGYPIIGTKEQVVDGLQEIADAGFDGTLLSWPRYIEDMTQFKEVTYPLVQQSGLR
;
A
#
# COMPACT_ATOMS: atom_id res chain seq x y z
N ALA A 1 -4.54 5.96 -8.92
CA ALA A 1 -4.20 6.64 -7.68
C ALA A 1 -2.69 6.86 -7.61
N LEU A 2 -2.26 8.00 -7.08
CA LEU A 2 -0.86 8.30 -6.81
C LEU A 2 -0.57 7.99 -5.34
N VAL A 3 0.54 7.32 -5.08
CA VAL A 3 0.87 6.76 -3.77
C VAL A 3 2.19 7.32 -3.26
N PRO A 4 2.19 8.47 -2.58
CA PRO A 4 3.35 8.89 -1.82
C PRO A 4 3.63 7.94 -0.66
N VAL A 5 4.76 7.28 -0.69
CA VAL A 5 5.26 6.45 0.40
C VAL A 5 6.41 7.20 1.04
N GLY A 6 6.11 7.93 2.11
CA GLY A 6 7.09 8.73 2.84
C GLY A 6 7.92 7.86 3.78
N ARG A 7 9.04 7.34 3.31
CA ARG A 7 10.03 6.70 4.16
C ARG A 7 11.09 7.68 4.60
N TRP A 8 11.53 7.53 5.83
CA TRP A 8 12.58 8.35 6.42
C TRP A 8 13.97 7.73 6.28
N LYS A 9 14.03 6.40 6.20
CA LYS A 9 15.26 5.64 5.98
C LYS A 9 15.04 4.58 4.90
N GLY A 10 16.05 4.41 4.04
CA GLY A 10 16.09 3.37 3.04
C GLY A 10 16.68 2.06 3.56
N PHE A 11 16.75 1.09 2.68
CA PHE A 11 17.32 -0.22 2.97
C PHE A 11 18.82 -0.33 2.60
N GLY A 12 19.46 0.81 2.30
CA GLY A 12 20.87 0.84 1.87
C GLY A 12 21.06 0.21 0.50
N GLY A 13 22.24 -0.39 0.30
CA GLY A 13 22.66 -0.85 -1.02
C GLY A 13 23.10 0.29 -1.92
N GLU A 14 23.32 -0.01 -3.20
CA GLU A 14 23.75 0.99 -4.19
C GLU A 14 22.65 2.00 -4.50
N THR A 15 21.41 1.57 -4.48
CA THR A 15 20.24 2.39 -4.80
C THR A 15 19.70 3.17 -3.58
N ASN A 16 20.14 2.83 -2.39
CA ASN A 16 19.54 3.29 -1.15
C ASN A 16 18.00 3.19 -1.20
N PHE A 17 17.52 2.02 -1.61
CA PHE A 17 16.12 1.76 -1.92
C PHE A 17 15.17 2.33 -0.86
N ASN A 18 14.19 3.12 -1.28
CA ASN A 18 13.25 3.89 -0.45
C ASN A 18 13.88 4.94 0.49
N GLY A 19 15.17 5.24 0.40
CA GLY A 19 15.83 6.24 1.24
C GLY A 19 15.59 7.69 0.78
N ASN A 20 15.26 7.90 -0.48
CA ASN A 20 15.06 9.20 -1.09
C ASN A 20 13.55 9.45 -1.31
N GLY A 21 12.82 9.75 -0.26
CA GLY A 21 11.40 10.04 -0.31
C GLY A 21 11.05 11.41 0.24
N PHE A 22 9.94 11.98 -0.23
CA PHE A 22 9.36 13.18 0.37
C PHE A 22 8.38 12.78 1.48
N GLU A 23 8.12 13.72 2.41
CA GLU A 23 7.10 13.53 3.42
C GLU A 23 5.72 13.33 2.76
N SER A 24 5.00 12.29 3.17
CA SER A 24 3.88 11.75 2.41
C SER A 24 2.66 12.67 2.34
N TYR A 25 2.33 13.38 3.41
CA TYR A 25 1.19 14.30 3.42
C TYR A 25 1.47 15.56 2.60
N THR A 26 2.64 16.16 2.77
CA THR A 26 3.05 17.33 1.99
C THR A 26 3.12 17.01 0.50
N TRP A 27 3.68 15.85 0.15
CA TRP A 27 3.74 15.39 -1.23
C TRP A 27 2.35 15.12 -1.82
N ALA A 28 1.47 14.46 -1.04
CA ALA A 28 0.08 14.21 -1.44
C ALA A 28 -0.69 15.52 -1.67
N ALA A 29 -0.49 16.54 -0.84
CA ALA A 29 -1.09 17.86 -1.02
C ALA A 29 -0.63 18.50 -2.34
N GLY A 30 0.68 18.49 -2.61
CA GLY A 30 1.24 19.03 -3.86
C GLY A 30 0.67 18.34 -5.10
N ILE A 31 0.69 17.01 -5.14
CA ILE A 31 0.14 16.22 -6.26
C ILE A 31 -1.38 16.45 -6.41
N SER A 32 -2.11 16.58 -5.31
CA SER A 32 -3.56 16.82 -5.35
C SER A 32 -3.91 18.11 -6.07
N GLY A 33 -3.12 19.17 -5.87
CA GLY A 33 -3.29 20.45 -6.55
C GLY A 33 -2.94 20.39 -8.05
N MET A 34 -2.09 19.46 -8.46
CA MET A 34 -1.63 19.29 -9.84
C MET A 34 -2.50 18.31 -10.66
N THR A 35 -3.37 17.54 -10.01
CA THR A 35 -4.22 16.51 -10.65
C THR A 35 -5.69 16.81 -10.49
N ARG A 36 -6.52 16.31 -11.44
CA ARG A 36 -7.98 16.56 -11.45
C ARG A 36 -8.80 15.31 -11.19
N ASN A 37 -8.37 14.16 -11.70
CA ASN A 37 -9.16 12.91 -11.69
C ASN A 37 -8.55 11.82 -10.83
N SER A 38 -7.23 11.83 -10.62
CA SER A 38 -6.54 10.79 -9.86
C SER A 38 -6.84 10.90 -8.38
N GLY A 39 -7.24 9.79 -7.76
CA GLY A 39 -7.20 9.67 -6.31
C GLY A 39 -5.76 9.77 -5.81
N VAL A 40 -5.55 10.41 -4.69
CA VAL A 40 -4.24 10.57 -4.06
C VAL A 40 -4.30 10.06 -2.64
N PHE A 41 -3.31 9.32 -2.20
CA PHE A 41 -3.25 8.91 -0.82
C PHE A 41 -1.89 9.13 -0.17
N SER A 42 -1.93 9.36 1.13
CA SER A 42 -0.75 9.47 1.97
C SER A 42 -0.59 8.22 2.81
N THR A 43 0.61 7.68 2.85
CA THR A 43 0.97 6.62 3.79
C THR A 43 1.37 7.23 5.12
N SER A 44 0.61 6.93 6.17
CA SER A 44 0.92 7.36 7.53
C SER A 44 1.55 6.23 8.33
N HIS A 45 2.79 6.44 8.76
CA HIS A 45 3.42 5.62 9.78
C HIS A 45 2.95 6.15 11.14
N ILE A 46 1.96 5.49 11.72
CA ILE A 46 1.16 6.03 12.85
C ILE A 46 1.97 6.41 14.08
N SER A 47 3.11 5.77 14.31
CA SER A 47 4.02 6.07 15.40
C SER A 47 4.78 7.39 15.25
N THR A 48 4.80 7.95 14.04
CA THR A 48 5.55 9.18 13.73
C THR A 48 4.66 10.41 13.60
N VAL A 49 3.33 10.23 13.59
CA VAL A 49 2.36 11.32 13.40
C VAL A 49 1.24 11.23 14.44
N HIS A 50 1.05 12.30 15.21
CA HIS A 50 -0.05 12.37 16.16
C HIS A 50 -1.41 12.35 15.44
N PRO A 51 -2.44 11.62 15.93
CA PRO A 51 -3.73 11.47 15.23
C PRO A 51 -4.44 12.79 14.95
N VAL A 52 -4.36 13.77 15.83
CA VAL A 52 -4.93 15.11 15.61
C VAL A 52 -4.28 15.81 14.42
N MET A 53 -2.95 15.68 14.28
CA MET A 53 -2.24 16.24 13.13
C MET A 53 -2.61 15.50 11.84
N ALA A 54 -2.62 14.18 11.87
CA ALA A 54 -2.99 13.35 10.72
C ALA A 54 -4.42 13.64 10.25
N ALA A 55 -5.37 13.80 11.17
CA ALA A 55 -6.75 14.18 10.86
C ALA A 55 -6.81 15.53 10.15
N LYS A 56 -6.09 16.54 10.66
CA LYS A 56 -6.06 17.88 10.08
C LYS A 56 -5.39 17.89 8.70
N GLN A 57 -4.26 17.21 8.55
CA GLN A 57 -3.56 17.08 7.29
C GLN A 57 -4.43 16.35 6.24
N GLY A 58 -5.02 15.20 6.60
CA GLY A 58 -5.89 14.42 5.71
C GLY A 58 -7.11 15.22 5.25
N MET A 59 -7.80 15.90 6.16
CA MET A 59 -8.90 16.79 5.84
C MET A 59 -8.47 17.93 4.89
N THR A 60 -7.32 18.55 5.14
CA THR A 60 -6.80 19.62 4.28
C THR A 60 -6.53 19.11 2.86
N ILE A 61 -5.92 17.94 2.73
CA ILE A 61 -5.67 17.32 1.42
C ILE A 61 -6.98 16.92 0.74
N ASP A 62 -7.97 16.48 1.50
CA ASP A 62 -9.29 16.16 0.97
C ASP A 62 -9.94 17.38 0.32
N HIS A 63 -9.84 18.56 0.94
CA HIS A 63 -10.28 19.82 0.35
C HIS A 63 -9.46 20.23 -0.88
N ILE A 64 -8.12 20.16 -0.82
CA ILE A 64 -7.26 20.50 -1.96
C ILE A 64 -7.57 19.59 -3.15
N SER A 65 -7.81 18.31 -2.90
CA SER A 65 -8.09 17.32 -3.93
C SER A 65 -9.53 17.32 -4.44
N GLY A 66 -10.46 18.04 -3.77
CA GLY A 66 -11.89 17.96 -4.07
C GLY A 66 -12.50 16.59 -3.79
N GLY A 67 -12.16 15.99 -2.63
CA GLY A 67 -12.72 14.71 -2.19
C GLY A 67 -12.06 13.47 -2.81
N ARG A 68 -10.76 13.53 -3.15
CA ARG A 68 -10.01 12.41 -3.76
C ARG A 68 -8.90 11.85 -2.87
N PHE A 69 -8.83 12.29 -1.62
CA PHE A 69 -7.84 11.83 -0.66
C PHE A 69 -8.17 10.46 -0.08
N THR A 70 -7.15 9.68 0.19
CA THR A 70 -7.24 8.39 0.90
C THR A 70 -6.12 8.31 1.93
N LEU A 71 -6.43 7.88 3.14
CA LEU A 71 -5.46 7.64 4.19
C LEU A 71 -5.00 6.18 4.16
N ASN A 72 -3.72 5.93 3.95
CA ASN A 72 -3.13 4.60 4.06
C ASN A 72 -2.43 4.45 5.42
N VAL A 73 -2.96 3.58 6.28
CA VAL A 73 -2.50 3.37 7.65
C VAL A 73 -1.49 2.23 7.70
N VAL A 74 -0.29 2.52 8.22
CA VAL A 74 0.78 1.53 8.45
C VAL A 74 1.12 1.52 9.93
N CYS A 75 0.88 0.38 10.59
CA CYS A 75 1.05 0.24 12.04
C CYS A 75 2.52 0.21 12.50
N GLY A 76 3.45 0.21 11.54
CA GLY A 76 4.88 0.26 11.80
C GLY A 76 5.52 -1.13 11.89
N TRP A 77 6.71 -1.26 11.30
CA TRP A 77 7.50 -2.50 11.28
C TRP A 77 9.01 -2.24 11.14
N PHE A 78 9.40 -1.03 10.73
CA PHE A 78 10.78 -0.68 10.44
C PHE A 78 11.42 0.00 11.66
N GLY A 79 12.09 -0.78 12.52
CA GLY A 79 12.72 -0.32 13.77
C GLY A 79 13.55 0.97 13.65
N PRO A 80 14.41 1.12 12.62
CA PRO A 80 15.22 2.33 12.47
C PRO A 80 14.44 3.66 12.36
N GLU A 81 13.18 3.61 11.89
CA GLU A 81 12.32 4.82 11.89
C GLU A 81 11.80 5.11 13.31
N PHE A 82 11.41 4.09 14.06
CA PHE A 82 11.00 4.27 15.46
C PHE A 82 12.12 4.89 16.32
N GLU A 83 13.35 4.39 16.17
CA GLU A 83 14.52 4.93 16.84
C GLU A 83 14.75 6.42 16.47
N MET A 84 14.61 6.77 15.19
CA MET A 84 14.78 8.13 14.70
C MET A 84 13.78 9.12 15.33
N PHE A 85 12.55 8.67 15.59
CA PHE A 85 11.51 9.48 16.23
C PHE A 85 11.48 9.35 17.76
N GLY A 86 12.38 8.56 18.36
CA GLY A 86 12.36 8.27 19.79
C GLY A 86 11.11 7.55 20.26
N ALA A 87 10.40 6.90 19.34
CA ALA A 87 9.18 6.14 19.61
C ALA A 87 9.51 4.67 19.94
N PRO A 88 8.85 4.04 20.94
CA PRO A 88 9.05 2.64 21.22
C PRO A 88 8.46 1.77 20.10
N LEU A 89 9.21 0.78 19.63
CA LEU A 89 8.67 -0.28 18.79
C LEU A 89 7.89 -1.24 19.67
N LEU A 90 6.58 -1.03 19.77
CA LEU A 90 5.70 -1.88 20.54
C LEU A 90 5.74 -3.33 20.02
N GLU A 91 5.36 -4.27 20.87
CA GLU A 91 5.11 -5.65 20.49
C GLU A 91 4.10 -5.70 19.33
N HIS A 92 4.19 -6.77 18.48
CA HIS A 92 3.48 -6.86 17.22
C HIS A 92 1.98 -6.56 17.32
N ASP A 93 1.26 -7.21 18.23
CA ASP A 93 -0.19 -7.06 18.32
C ASP A 93 -0.58 -5.73 18.97
N ARG A 94 0.23 -5.26 19.94
CA ARG A 94 0.05 -3.95 20.58
C ARG A 94 0.15 -2.75 19.62
N ARG A 95 0.88 -2.91 18.50
CA ARG A 95 0.90 -1.89 17.43
C ARG A 95 -0.45 -1.73 16.75
N TYR A 96 -1.23 -2.81 16.65
CA TYR A 96 -2.58 -2.74 16.09
C TYR A 96 -3.60 -2.18 17.10
N ASP A 97 -3.40 -2.41 18.40
CA ASP A 97 -4.23 -1.78 19.44
C ASP A 97 -4.02 -0.25 19.42
N TYR A 98 -2.75 0.18 19.38
CA TYR A 98 -2.41 1.59 19.19
C TYR A 98 -3.02 2.19 17.91
N ALA A 99 -2.95 1.44 16.81
CA ALA A 99 -3.54 1.85 15.52
C ALA A 99 -5.07 2.00 15.59
N GLY A 100 -5.74 1.13 16.35
CA GLY A 100 -7.19 1.19 16.56
C GLY A 100 -7.62 2.49 17.25
N GLU A 101 -6.94 2.87 18.34
CA GLU A 101 -7.21 4.15 19.00
C GLU A 101 -6.85 5.35 18.11
N TRP A 102 -5.67 5.30 17.47
CA TRP A 102 -5.20 6.34 16.56
C TRP A 102 -6.21 6.62 15.45
N LEU A 103 -6.73 5.57 14.83
CA LEU A 103 -7.69 5.70 13.73
C LEU A 103 -9.09 6.08 14.22
N THR A 104 -9.48 5.63 15.40
CA THR A 104 -10.75 6.03 16.03
C THR A 104 -10.77 7.53 16.31
N VAL A 105 -9.70 8.09 16.86
CA VAL A 105 -9.56 9.54 17.06
C VAL A 105 -9.70 10.30 15.75
N ILE A 106 -9.05 9.83 14.69
CA ILE A 106 -9.12 10.47 13.36
C ILE A 106 -10.54 10.44 12.80
N LYS A 107 -11.19 9.27 12.81
CA LYS A 107 -12.54 9.14 12.28
C LYS A 107 -13.52 10.02 13.03
N ARG A 108 -13.45 10.06 14.36
CA ARG A 108 -14.27 10.95 15.19
C ARG A 108 -14.02 12.43 14.88
N LEU A 109 -12.75 12.85 14.73
CA LEU A 109 -12.39 14.22 14.31
C LEU A 109 -12.96 14.59 12.92
N TRP A 110 -13.13 13.62 12.03
CA TRP A 110 -13.70 13.84 10.70
C TRP A 110 -15.22 13.84 10.65
N THR A 111 -15.89 13.28 11.68
CA THR A 111 -17.34 13.04 11.63
C THR A 111 -18.13 13.71 12.73
N GLU A 112 -17.54 13.95 13.91
CA GLU A 112 -18.25 14.51 15.06
C GLU A 112 -18.43 16.02 14.93
N GLU A 113 -19.67 16.48 15.17
CA GLU A 113 -20.04 17.90 15.06
C GLU A 113 -19.67 18.69 16.31
N GLU A 114 -19.68 18.07 17.47
CA GLU A 114 -19.39 18.69 18.75
C GLU A 114 -18.00 18.35 19.26
N GLU A 115 -17.49 19.14 20.19
CA GLU A 115 -16.25 18.80 20.90
C GLU A 115 -16.43 17.51 21.70
N PHE A 116 -15.39 16.68 21.70
CA PHE A 116 -15.39 15.42 22.43
C PHE A 116 -14.07 15.17 23.15
N ASP A 117 -14.13 14.34 24.17
CA ASP A 117 -12.97 13.78 24.84
C ASP A 117 -12.69 12.36 24.33
N PHE A 118 -11.45 11.97 24.33
CA PHE A 118 -11.00 10.61 24.09
C PHE A 118 -10.14 10.13 25.26
N ASP A 119 -10.55 9.05 25.90
CA ASP A 119 -9.86 8.45 27.05
C ASP A 119 -9.56 6.99 26.73
N GLY A 120 -8.46 6.77 26.00
CA GLY A 120 -7.96 5.47 25.61
C GLY A 120 -6.73 5.05 26.41
N GLU A 121 -6.17 3.91 26.09
CA GLU A 121 -4.93 3.44 26.71
C GLU A 121 -3.71 4.23 26.23
N PHE A 122 -3.67 4.52 24.92
CA PHE A 122 -2.54 5.21 24.27
C PHE A 122 -2.75 6.72 24.13
N PHE A 123 -4.00 7.16 24.04
CA PHE A 123 -4.33 8.56 23.85
C PHE A 123 -5.36 9.03 24.88
N GLN A 124 -4.99 10.02 25.69
CA GLN A 124 -5.88 10.76 26.57
C GLN A 124 -5.96 12.19 26.07
N LEU A 125 -7.04 12.54 25.40
CA LEU A 125 -7.19 13.79 24.67
C LEU A 125 -8.46 14.52 25.10
N LYS A 126 -8.43 15.84 25.16
CA LYS A 126 -9.54 16.67 25.64
C LYS A 126 -9.94 17.70 24.60
N ASN A 127 -11.26 18.01 24.58
CA ASN A 127 -11.83 19.07 23.74
C ASN A 127 -11.44 18.94 22.27
N LEU A 128 -11.51 17.73 21.74
CA LEU A 128 -11.14 17.44 20.35
C LEU A 128 -12.19 17.99 19.40
N ILE A 129 -11.74 18.74 18.38
CA ILE A 129 -12.57 19.22 17.28
C ILE A 129 -11.73 19.38 16.02
N CYS A 130 -12.30 19.12 14.85
CA CYS A 130 -11.66 19.35 13.57
C CYS A 130 -12.61 20.07 12.60
N ARG A 131 -12.30 21.29 12.25
CA ARG A 131 -13.05 22.12 11.30
C ARG A 131 -12.13 22.67 10.20
N PRO A 132 -12.61 22.79 8.93
CA PRO A 132 -13.85 22.19 8.43
C PRO A 132 -13.80 20.67 8.45
N HIS A 133 -14.92 19.99 8.25
CA HIS A 133 -14.93 18.54 8.02
C HIS A 133 -14.41 18.21 6.61
N PRO A 134 -13.93 16.96 6.36
CA PRO A 134 -13.62 16.52 5.01
C PRO A 134 -14.79 16.71 4.04
N ILE A 135 -14.50 16.76 2.74
CA ILE A 135 -15.52 16.76 1.68
C ILE A 135 -16.18 15.39 1.57
N GLN A 136 -15.38 14.33 1.63
CA GLN A 136 -15.87 12.94 1.55
C GLN A 136 -16.75 12.60 2.75
N ARG A 137 -17.79 11.79 2.52
CA ARG A 137 -18.74 11.34 3.55
C ARG A 137 -18.78 9.80 3.60
N PRO A 138 -18.81 9.18 4.78
CA PRO A 138 -18.77 9.81 6.11
C PRO A 138 -17.40 10.41 6.42
N HIS A 139 -16.32 9.93 5.81
CA HIS A 139 -14.94 10.38 5.96
C HIS A 139 -14.10 9.97 4.72
N PRO A 140 -12.89 10.50 4.55
CA PRO A 140 -11.94 10.01 3.54
C PRO A 140 -11.72 8.50 3.64
N VAL A 141 -11.56 7.85 2.48
CA VAL A 141 -11.30 6.41 2.41
C VAL A 141 -10.06 6.04 3.22
N VAL A 142 -10.18 4.99 4.02
CA VAL A 142 -9.08 4.45 4.83
C VAL A 142 -8.59 3.14 4.23
N ARG A 143 -7.27 2.98 4.11
CA ARG A 143 -6.60 1.77 3.65
C ARG A 143 -5.66 1.23 4.72
N SER A 144 -5.44 -0.07 4.71
CA SER A 144 -4.42 -0.72 5.55
C SER A 144 -3.77 -1.87 4.80
N ALA A 145 -2.46 -2.06 5.02
CA ALA A 145 -1.62 -3.05 4.36
C ALA A 145 -1.04 -4.09 5.33
N GLY A 146 -1.79 -4.47 6.35
CA GLY A 146 -1.37 -5.50 7.31
C GLY A 146 -1.39 -6.90 6.68
N ALA A 147 -0.22 -7.56 6.62
CA ALA A 147 -0.07 -8.89 6.02
C ALA A 147 -0.22 -10.06 7.02
N SER A 148 -0.01 -9.81 8.31
CA SER A 148 -0.21 -10.80 9.39
C SER A 148 -1.70 -11.04 9.65
N ASP A 149 -2.05 -12.12 10.35
CA ASP A 149 -3.44 -12.39 10.73
C ASP A 149 -4.04 -11.25 11.54
N ARG A 150 -3.29 -10.68 12.50
CA ARG A 150 -3.71 -9.50 13.26
C ARG A 150 -3.90 -8.28 12.36
N GLY A 151 -3.00 -8.11 11.38
CA GLY A 151 -3.09 -7.01 10.40
C GLY A 151 -4.27 -7.14 9.45
N LYS A 152 -4.59 -8.34 8.99
CA LYS A 152 -5.78 -8.62 8.19
C LYS A 152 -7.06 -8.32 8.95
N ARG A 153 -7.15 -8.75 10.22
CA ARG A 153 -8.29 -8.46 11.11
C ARG A 153 -8.43 -6.96 11.36
N PHE A 154 -7.34 -6.25 11.62
CA PHE A 154 -7.34 -4.79 11.74
C PHE A 154 -7.87 -4.11 10.48
N ALA A 155 -7.43 -4.54 9.30
CA ALA A 155 -7.93 -3.98 8.05
C ALA A 155 -9.43 -4.30 7.84
N ALA A 156 -9.86 -5.53 8.13
CA ALA A 156 -11.25 -5.94 8.05
C ALA A 156 -12.17 -5.12 8.98
N GLU A 157 -11.70 -4.83 10.19
CA GLU A 157 -12.45 -4.07 11.19
C GLU A 157 -12.49 -2.57 10.89
N HIS A 158 -11.37 -2.00 10.44
CA HIS A 158 -11.18 -0.56 10.45
C HIS A 158 -11.03 0.10 9.07
N ALA A 159 -10.58 -0.63 8.05
CA ALA A 159 -10.31 -0.06 6.73
C ALA A 159 -11.48 -0.24 5.74
N ASP A 160 -11.54 0.64 4.74
CA ASP A 160 -12.46 0.50 3.61
C ASP A 160 -11.81 -0.31 2.48
N VAL A 161 -10.47 -0.31 2.45
CA VAL A 161 -9.66 -1.07 1.50
C VAL A 161 -8.56 -1.81 2.24
N ALA A 162 -8.58 -3.13 2.17
CA ALA A 162 -7.47 -3.97 2.59
C ALA A 162 -6.48 -4.15 1.44
N PHE A 163 -5.19 -4.03 1.72
CA PHE A 163 -4.14 -4.29 0.76
C PHE A 163 -3.39 -5.57 1.16
N THR A 164 -3.31 -6.54 0.25
CA THR A 164 -2.64 -7.81 0.51
C THR A 164 -1.80 -8.26 -0.68
N GLY A 165 -0.71 -8.99 -0.42
CA GLY A 165 0.11 -9.60 -1.45
C GLY A 165 -0.54 -10.88 -2.00
N HIS A 166 -0.06 -11.33 -3.15
CA HIS A 166 -0.46 -12.62 -3.75
C HIS A 166 0.32 -13.82 -3.17
N TYR A 167 1.44 -13.59 -2.49
CA TYR A 167 2.28 -14.61 -1.82
C TYR A 167 2.70 -15.78 -2.72
N GLY A 168 2.82 -15.58 -4.04
CA GLY A 168 3.11 -16.60 -5.03
C GLY A 168 1.91 -17.42 -5.50
N MET A 169 0.73 -17.21 -4.94
CA MET A 169 -0.53 -17.85 -5.35
C MET A 169 -0.99 -17.38 -6.73
N ARG A 170 -1.67 -18.26 -7.46
CA ARG A 170 -2.28 -17.98 -8.76
C ARG A 170 -3.60 -18.73 -8.91
N GLY A 171 -4.41 -18.31 -9.90
CA GLY A 171 -5.65 -18.98 -10.26
C GLY A 171 -6.59 -19.23 -9.07
N ASP A 172 -7.05 -20.45 -8.90
CA ASP A 172 -8.04 -20.82 -7.86
C ASP A 172 -7.51 -20.60 -6.42
N GLU A 173 -6.21 -20.78 -6.18
CA GLU A 173 -5.62 -20.56 -4.88
C GLU A 173 -5.66 -19.07 -4.49
N LEU A 174 -5.34 -18.19 -5.45
CA LEU A 174 -5.42 -16.73 -5.25
C LEU A 174 -6.87 -16.28 -5.02
N LYS A 175 -7.80 -16.84 -5.80
CA LYS A 175 -9.24 -16.60 -5.67
C LYS A 175 -9.78 -17.05 -4.31
N ALA A 176 -9.39 -18.21 -3.85
CA ALA A 176 -9.77 -18.71 -2.53
C ALA A 176 -9.27 -17.78 -1.41
N MET A 177 -8.02 -17.33 -1.48
CA MET A 177 -7.44 -16.40 -0.50
C MET A 177 -8.22 -15.07 -0.42
N VAL A 178 -8.61 -14.51 -1.56
CA VAL A 178 -9.42 -13.27 -1.60
C VAL A 178 -10.82 -13.51 -1.03
N ALA A 179 -11.46 -14.62 -1.40
CA ALA A 179 -12.80 -15.00 -0.90
C ALA A 179 -12.78 -15.21 0.64
N ASP A 180 -11.77 -15.89 1.16
CA ASP A 180 -11.61 -16.12 2.60
C ASP A 180 -11.41 -14.80 3.36
N TYR A 181 -10.68 -13.85 2.78
CA TYR A 181 -10.50 -12.54 3.40
C TYR A 181 -11.83 -11.76 3.47
N ARG A 182 -12.61 -11.73 2.37
CA ARG A 182 -13.95 -11.09 2.37
C ARG A 182 -14.89 -11.76 3.36
N LYS A 183 -14.87 -13.10 3.37
CA LYS A 183 -15.70 -13.89 4.31
C LYS A 183 -15.35 -13.55 5.76
N MET A 184 -14.08 -13.52 6.12
CA MET A 184 -13.63 -13.12 7.46
C MET A 184 -14.12 -11.70 7.83
N ALA A 185 -13.98 -10.73 6.92
CA ALA A 185 -14.42 -9.37 7.16
C ALA A 185 -15.94 -9.28 7.40
N PHE A 186 -16.72 -10.04 6.65
CA PHE A 186 -18.17 -10.09 6.81
C PHE A 186 -18.59 -10.85 8.08
N ASP A 187 -18.06 -12.04 8.31
CA ASP A 187 -18.46 -12.90 9.44
C ASP A 187 -18.06 -12.33 10.79
N GLU A 188 -16.87 -11.73 10.90
CA GLU A 188 -16.35 -11.23 12.18
C GLU A 188 -16.73 -9.77 12.47
N TYR A 189 -16.87 -8.94 11.42
CA TYR A 189 -17.05 -7.49 11.58
C TYR A 189 -18.31 -6.93 10.87
N GLY A 190 -19.06 -7.76 10.13
CA GLY A 190 -20.23 -7.33 9.38
C GLY A 190 -19.93 -6.34 8.26
N ARG A 191 -18.69 -6.38 7.71
CA ARG A 191 -18.22 -5.37 6.75
C ARG A 191 -17.95 -5.97 5.37
N ASP A 192 -18.38 -5.26 4.34
CA ASP A 192 -17.97 -5.47 2.96
C ASP A 192 -16.77 -4.53 2.66
N ILE A 193 -15.61 -5.11 2.46
CA ILE A 193 -14.36 -4.38 2.22
C ILE A 193 -13.85 -4.62 0.80
N LYS A 194 -13.20 -3.61 0.24
CA LYS A 194 -12.44 -3.78 -1.00
C LYS A 194 -11.08 -4.38 -0.72
N ILE A 195 -10.62 -5.24 -1.62
CA ILE A 195 -9.30 -5.88 -1.51
C ILE A 195 -8.46 -5.51 -2.72
N TRP A 196 -7.28 -4.95 -2.44
CA TRP A 196 -6.32 -4.55 -3.47
C TRP A 196 -5.01 -5.32 -3.30
N THR A 197 -4.29 -5.44 -4.42
CA THR A 197 -2.93 -6.00 -4.46
C THR A 197 -1.96 -5.09 -5.20
N ASN A 198 -0.72 -5.52 -5.37
CA ASN A 198 0.27 -4.89 -6.24
C ASN A 198 0.73 -5.85 -7.33
N ALA A 199 1.10 -5.28 -8.47
CA ALA A 199 1.71 -5.98 -9.57
C ALA A 199 2.86 -5.16 -10.14
N TYR A 200 3.83 -5.82 -10.74
CA TYR A 200 4.86 -5.17 -11.54
C TYR A 200 4.76 -5.62 -12.99
N ILE A 201 5.05 -4.71 -13.91
CA ILE A 201 4.93 -4.93 -15.33
C ILE A 201 6.30 -4.76 -16.00
N TYR A 202 6.72 -5.81 -16.70
CA TYR A 202 7.86 -5.81 -17.62
C TYR A 202 7.33 -6.15 -19.02
N GLN A 203 7.07 -5.11 -19.80
CA GLN A 203 6.47 -5.27 -21.12
C GLN A 203 7.51 -5.17 -22.23
N GLY A 204 7.43 -6.06 -23.22
CA GLY A 204 8.22 -6.05 -24.44
C GLY A 204 7.36 -6.19 -25.69
N GLU A 205 7.94 -5.97 -26.86
CA GLU A 205 7.28 -6.25 -28.14
C GLU A 205 7.05 -7.77 -28.31
N THR A 206 7.97 -8.58 -27.78
CA THR A 206 7.87 -10.04 -27.68
C THR A 206 8.07 -10.50 -26.24
N GLU A 207 7.68 -11.73 -25.93
CA GLU A 207 7.96 -12.35 -24.63
C GLU A 207 9.46 -12.37 -24.32
N LYS A 208 10.29 -12.61 -25.34
CA LYS A 208 11.75 -12.60 -25.20
C LYS A 208 12.27 -11.22 -24.79
N ASP A 209 11.73 -10.15 -25.36
CA ASP A 209 12.13 -8.78 -25.02
C ASP A 209 11.71 -8.42 -23.60
N ALA A 210 10.51 -8.81 -23.20
CA ALA A 210 10.01 -8.62 -21.84
C ALA A 210 10.86 -9.36 -20.80
N GLN A 211 11.22 -10.63 -21.10
CA GLN A 211 12.10 -11.42 -20.23
C GLN A 211 13.50 -10.83 -20.17
N ALA A 212 14.07 -10.39 -21.29
CA ALA A 212 15.38 -9.76 -21.33
C ALA A 212 15.42 -8.46 -20.50
N LEU A 213 14.35 -7.65 -20.54
CA LEU A 213 14.24 -6.46 -19.70
C LEU A 213 14.20 -6.83 -18.20
N TRP A 214 13.44 -7.86 -17.84
CA TRP A 214 13.36 -8.34 -16.47
C TRP A 214 14.71 -8.89 -16.01
N ASP A 215 15.37 -9.74 -16.80
CA ASP A 215 16.69 -10.29 -16.51
C ASP A 215 17.70 -9.16 -16.30
N HIS A 216 17.70 -8.16 -17.17
CA HIS A 216 18.59 -7.01 -17.07
C HIS A 216 18.36 -6.23 -15.76
N CYS A 217 17.11 -5.91 -15.42
CA CYS A 217 16.81 -5.10 -14.23
C CYS A 217 16.97 -5.88 -12.92
N VAL A 218 16.61 -7.16 -12.91
CA VAL A 218 16.45 -7.93 -11.67
C VAL A 218 17.65 -8.83 -11.39
N ILE A 219 18.17 -9.51 -12.43
CA ILE A 219 19.25 -10.48 -12.27
C ILE A 219 20.62 -9.80 -12.40
N GLU A 220 20.81 -9.00 -13.48
CA GLU A 220 22.11 -8.41 -13.79
C GLU A 220 22.40 -7.16 -12.95
N ASN A 221 21.38 -6.31 -12.72
CA ASN A 221 21.53 -5.02 -12.06
C ASN A 221 20.70 -4.89 -10.76
N GLY A 222 20.16 -5.99 -10.24
CA GLY A 222 19.38 -5.98 -9.00
C GLY A 222 20.25 -5.66 -7.78
N ASP A 223 19.79 -4.72 -6.94
CA ASP A 223 20.49 -4.35 -5.70
C ASP A 223 20.33 -5.43 -4.63
N GLN A 224 21.24 -6.40 -4.68
CA GLN A 224 21.24 -7.55 -3.76
C GLN A 224 21.45 -7.13 -2.30
N THR A 225 22.19 -6.05 -2.05
CA THR A 225 22.40 -5.54 -0.70
C THR A 225 21.12 -4.96 -0.12
N ALA A 226 20.42 -4.13 -0.89
CA ALA A 226 19.15 -3.55 -0.46
C ALA A 226 18.07 -4.61 -0.19
N VAL A 227 17.94 -5.62 -1.07
CA VAL A 227 16.93 -6.67 -0.88
C VAL A 227 17.27 -7.60 0.29
N ASN A 228 18.56 -7.87 0.54
CA ASN A 228 18.97 -8.63 1.72
C ASN A 228 18.62 -7.89 3.00
N ASN A 229 18.92 -6.61 3.10
CA ASN A 229 18.56 -5.77 4.24
C ASN A 229 17.04 -5.72 4.45
N LEU A 230 16.27 -5.61 3.38
CA LEU A 230 14.81 -5.64 3.41
C LEU A 230 14.28 -6.99 3.95
N THR A 231 14.72 -8.11 3.37
CA THR A 231 14.25 -9.45 3.75
C THR A 231 14.65 -9.82 5.17
N GLN A 232 15.82 -9.39 5.63
CA GLN A 232 16.24 -9.51 7.01
C GLN A 232 15.32 -8.70 7.95
N THR A 233 15.03 -7.44 7.62
CA THR A 233 14.15 -6.58 8.40
C THR A 233 12.73 -7.14 8.49
N LEU A 234 12.24 -7.77 7.43
CA LEU A 234 10.94 -8.45 7.41
C LEU A 234 10.93 -9.81 8.14
N GLY A 235 12.09 -10.28 8.62
CA GLY A 235 12.21 -11.57 9.28
C GLY A 235 11.96 -12.77 8.37
N ILE A 236 12.13 -12.61 7.07
CA ILE A 236 11.87 -13.67 6.07
C ILE A 236 13.00 -14.71 6.10
N GLU A 237 14.23 -14.28 6.33
CA GLU A 237 15.42 -15.16 6.32
C GLU A 237 15.48 -16.09 7.54
N GLY A 238 14.80 -15.77 8.64
CA GLY A 238 14.71 -16.61 9.85
C GLY A 238 13.69 -17.74 9.77
N ARG A 239 12.95 -17.87 8.66
CA ARG A 239 12.00 -18.96 8.42
C ARG A 239 12.70 -20.08 7.67
N GLU A 240 12.27 -21.33 7.86
CA GLU A 240 12.74 -22.49 7.09
C GLU A 240 12.26 -22.40 5.62
N THR A 241 12.72 -21.37 4.92
CA THR A 241 12.39 -21.16 3.50
C THR A 241 13.51 -21.76 2.65
N PRO A 242 13.21 -22.71 1.74
CA PRO A 242 14.23 -23.27 0.85
C PRO A 242 14.97 -22.17 0.06
N ALA A 243 16.27 -22.29 -0.09
CA ALA A 243 17.14 -21.27 -0.72
C ALA A 243 16.63 -20.81 -2.10
N ARG A 244 16.08 -21.73 -2.90
CA ARG A 244 15.48 -21.39 -4.20
C ARG A 244 14.26 -20.50 -4.08
N GLN A 245 13.37 -20.76 -3.12
CA GLN A 245 12.18 -19.95 -2.89
C GLN A 245 12.56 -18.56 -2.34
N LEU A 246 13.56 -18.50 -1.46
CA LEU A 246 14.08 -17.23 -0.96
C LEU A 246 14.68 -16.38 -2.07
N SER A 247 15.47 -16.99 -2.98
CA SER A 247 16.02 -16.28 -4.14
C SER A 247 14.93 -15.75 -5.06
N GLN A 248 13.90 -16.55 -5.36
CA GLN A 248 12.76 -16.10 -6.16
C GLN A 248 12.02 -14.94 -5.49
N LEU A 249 11.78 -15.03 -4.19
CA LEU A 249 11.14 -13.97 -3.43
C LEU A 249 11.95 -12.67 -3.46
N LYS A 250 13.29 -12.75 -3.30
CA LYS A 250 14.18 -11.59 -3.43
C LYS A 250 14.08 -10.95 -4.82
N ASN A 251 14.05 -11.74 -5.87
CA ASN A 251 13.86 -11.24 -7.23
C ASN A 251 12.51 -10.53 -7.40
N HIS A 252 11.43 -11.04 -6.82
CA HIS A 252 10.14 -10.36 -6.84
C HIS A 252 10.16 -9.03 -6.07
N PHE A 253 10.91 -8.94 -4.97
CA PHE A 253 11.09 -7.66 -4.27
C PHE A 253 11.89 -6.66 -5.10
N ILE A 254 12.96 -7.08 -5.76
CA ILE A 254 13.75 -6.24 -6.67
C ILE A 254 12.87 -5.78 -7.84
N ALA A 255 12.10 -6.69 -8.45
CA ALA A 255 11.28 -6.41 -9.62
C ALA A 255 10.15 -5.40 -9.34
N GLY A 256 9.56 -5.42 -8.13
CA GLY A 256 8.45 -4.53 -7.81
C GLY A 256 7.78 -4.83 -6.47
N TRP A 257 8.53 -4.77 -5.38
CA TRP A 257 8.03 -4.88 -4.01
C TRP A 257 7.22 -6.16 -3.74
N GLY A 258 7.67 -7.30 -4.29
CA GLY A 258 6.99 -8.58 -4.13
C GLY A 258 5.63 -8.67 -4.81
N GLY A 259 5.35 -7.79 -5.77
CA GLY A 259 4.08 -7.73 -6.49
C GLY A 259 3.85 -8.91 -7.42
N TYR A 260 2.60 -9.04 -7.87
CA TYR A 260 2.20 -10.04 -8.88
C TYR A 260 2.99 -9.84 -10.18
N PRO A 261 3.70 -10.85 -10.68
CA PRO A 261 4.55 -10.70 -11.85
C PRO A 261 3.73 -10.69 -13.15
N ILE A 262 3.85 -9.63 -13.92
CA ILE A 262 3.31 -9.51 -15.27
C ILE A 262 4.48 -9.20 -16.20
N ILE A 263 4.96 -10.23 -16.91
CA ILE A 263 6.13 -10.16 -17.80
C ILE A 263 5.68 -10.70 -19.14
N GLY A 264 5.66 -9.87 -20.20
CA GLY A 264 5.19 -10.32 -21.51
C GLY A 264 4.85 -9.19 -22.47
N THR A 265 4.11 -9.54 -23.53
CA THR A 265 3.57 -8.60 -24.51
C THR A 265 2.41 -7.79 -23.93
N LYS A 266 1.93 -6.78 -24.67
CA LYS A 266 0.78 -5.98 -24.25
C LYS A 266 -0.48 -6.82 -24.02
N GLU A 267 -0.69 -7.88 -24.82
CA GLU A 267 -1.81 -8.81 -24.66
C GLU A 267 -1.66 -9.59 -23.36
N GLN A 268 -0.46 -10.12 -23.08
CA GLN A 268 -0.18 -10.84 -21.83
C GLN A 268 -0.25 -9.94 -20.59
N VAL A 269 0.01 -8.64 -20.74
CA VAL A 269 -0.22 -7.68 -19.65
C VAL A 269 -1.72 -7.56 -19.34
N VAL A 270 -2.57 -7.52 -20.36
CA VAL A 270 -4.05 -7.53 -20.18
C VAL A 270 -4.49 -8.83 -19.53
N ASP A 271 -3.99 -9.99 -19.99
CA ASP A 271 -4.31 -11.32 -19.41
C ASP A 271 -3.93 -11.38 -17.93
N GLY A 272 -2.74 -10.89 -17.56
CA GLY A 272 -2.30 -10.85 -16.16
C GLY A 272 -3.15 -9.92 -15.28
N LEU A 273 -3.62 -8.80 -15.81
CA LEU A 273 -4.57 -7.92 -15.11
C LEU A 273 -5.95 -8.57 -14.98
N GLN A 274 -6.39 -9.32 -16.00
CA GLN A 274 -7.62 -10.10 -15.95
C GLN A 274 -7.55 -11.20 -14.88
N GLU A 275 -6.44 -11.91 -14.79
CA GLU A 275 -6.23 -12.94 -13.74
C GLU A 275 -6.36 -12.35 -12.32
N ILE A 276 -5.81 -11.15 -12.09
CA ILE A 276 -5.99 -10.43 -10.82
C ILE A 276 -7.46 -10.08 -10.57
N ALA A 277 -8.16 -9.58 -11.58
CA ALA A 277 -9.58 -9.25 -11.47
C ALA A 277 -10.45 -10.49 -11.24
N ASP A 278 -10.21 -11.59 -11.95
CA ASP A 278 -10.91 -12.87 -11.83
C ASP A 278 -10.69 -13.53 -10.45
N ALA A 279 -9.54 -13.25 -9.82
CA ALA A 279 -9.29 -13.65 -8.44
C ALA A 279 -10.14 -12.86 -7.43
N GLY A 280 -10.84 -11.81 -7.86
CA GLY A 280 -11.74 -11.02 -7.02
C GLY A 280 -11.11 -9.78 -6.38
N PHE A 281 -9.94 -9.35 -6.81
CA PHE A 281 -9.40 -8.06 -6.37
C PHE A 281 -10.16 -6.88 -6.99
N ASP A 282 -10.44 -5.86 -6.19
CA ASP A 282 -11.09 -4.63 -6.65
C ASP A 282 -10.12 -3.63 -7.28
N GLY A 283 -8.82 -3.87 -7.15
CA GLY A 283 -7.81 -3.01 -7.73
C GLY A 283 -6.39 -3.51 -7.50
N THR A 284 -5.48 -2.97 -8.30
CA THR A 284 -4.06 -3.26 -8.19
C THR A 284 -3.21 -1.99 -8.31
N LEU A 285 -2.12 -1.94 -7.56
CA LEU A 285 -1.08 -0.94 -7.73
C LEU A 285 -0.06 -1.47 -8.73
N LEU A 286 0.18 -0.72 -9.78
CA LEU A 286 1.13 -1.08 -10.82
C LEU A 286 2.47 -0.39 -10.60
N SER A 287 3.56 -1.10 -10.84
CA SER A 287 4.91 -0.56 -10.89
C SER A 287 5.65 -1.01 -12.15
N TRP A 288 6.61 -0.21 -12.58
CA TRP A 288 7.42 -0.43 -13.77
C TRP A 288 8.89 -0.15 -13.47
N PRO A 289 9.85 -0.80 -14.14
CA PRO A 289 11.27 -0.53 -13.94
C PRO A 289 11.66 0.89 -14.42
N ARG A 290 11.13 1.36 -15.54
CA ARG A 290 11.41 2.68 -16.12
C ARG A 290 10.11 3.49 -16.13
N TYR A 291 9.83 4.18 -15.04
CA TYR A 291 8.50 4.79 -14.79
C TYR A 291 7.97 5.66 -15.93
N ILE A 292 8.78 6.54 -16.48
CA ILE A 292 8.32 7.50 -17.51
C ILE A 292 8.05 6.77 -18.83
N GLU A 293 9.02 6.00 -19.29
CA GLU A 293 8.95 5.29 -20.57
C GLU A 293 7.86 4.21 -20.55
N ASP A 294 7.90 3.35 -19.52
CA ASP A 294 7.01 2.19 -19.45
C ASP A 294 5.56 2.59 -19.13
N MET A 295 5.33 3.63 -18.30
CA MET A 295 3.99 4.19 -18.09
C MET A 295 3.45 4.86 -19.33
N THR A 296 4.30 5.52 -20.12
CA THR A 296 3.89 6.12 -21.40
C THR A 296 3.49 5.02 -22.38
N GLN A 297 4.32 4.00 -22.54
CA GLN A 297 3.99 2.82 -23.35
C GLN A 297 2.70 2.14 -22.89
N PHE A 298 2.54 1.91 -21.60
CA PHE A 298 1.31 1.34 -21.04
C PHE A 298 0.09 2.20 -21.38
N LYS A 299 0.17 3.50 -21.17
CA LYS A 299 -0.94 4.42 -21.43
C LYS A 299 -1.34 4.44 -22.92
N GLU A 300 -0.37 4.45 -23.81
CA GLU A 300 -0.62 4.62 -25.25
C GLU A 300 -0.97 3.31 -25.95
N VAL A 301 -0.41 2.20 -25.51
CA VAL A 301 -0.49 0.92 -26.21
C VAL A 301 -1.36 -0.10 -25.46
N THR A 302 -1.14 -0.28 -24.16
CA THR A 302 -1.78 -1.35 -23.38
C THR A 302 -3.09 -0.94 -22.75
N TYR A 303 -3.19 0.29 -22.24
CA TYR A 303 -4.39 0.77 -21.57
C TYR A 303 -5.65 0.78 -22.47
N PRO A 304 -5.58 1.09 -23.77
CA PRO A 304 -6.73 0.92 -24.68
C PRO A 304 -7.23 -0.52 -24.74
N LEU A 305 -6.35 -1.53 -24.66
CA LEU A 305 -6.73 -2.93 -24.62
C LEU A 305 -7.38 -3.30 -23.27
N VAL A 306 -6.86 -2.76 -22.17
CA VAL A 306 -7.48 -2.91 -20.82
C VAL A 306 -8.90 -2.34 -20.81
N GLN A 307 -9.14 -1.23 -21.49
CA GLN A 307 -10.49 -0.66 -21.62
C GLN A 307 -11.41 -1.54 -22.48
N GLN A 308 -10.90 -2.09 -23.59
CA GLN A 308 -11.65 -2.99 -24.46
C GLN A 308 -12.01 -4.32 -23.77
N SER A 309 -11.17 -4.83 -22.87
CA SER A 309 -11.47 -6.03 -22.09
C SER A 309 -12.49 -5.81 -20.96
N GLY A 310 -12.92 -4.57 -20.71
CA GLY A 310 -13.88 -4.24 -19.67
C GLY A 310 -13.30 -4.18 -18.25
N LEU A 311 -11.99 -4.25 -18.10
CA LEU A 311 -11.32 -4.11 -16.80
C LEU A 311 -11.36 -2.67 -16.27
N ARG A 312 -11.64 -1.70 -17.14
CA ARG A 312 -11.80 -0.30 -16.75
C ARG A 312 -12.69 0.50 -17.70
#